data_2ab56bc5cb9ce1214917841f0eb91d92
#
_entry.id   2ab56bc5cb9ce1214917841f0eb91d92
#
_cell.length_a   1.000
_cell.length_b   1.000
_cell.length_c   1.000
_cell.angle_alpha   90.00
_cell.angle_beta   90.00
_cell.angle_gamma   90.00
#
_symmetry.space_group_name_H-M   'P 1'
#
loop_
_entity.id
_entity.type
_entity.pdbx_description
1 polymer ?
#
loop_
_entity_poly.entity_id
_entity_poly.type
_entity_poly.pdbx_seq_one_letter_code
_entity_poly.pdbx_strand_id
1 'polypeptide(L)'
;LPSDGNLWKQIKEEAQRLKDLGFSTIWFPPACKGTGGGYSEGYDIYDLYDLGEFDQKGSVRTKYGTKQEHMEAIDAVHKTGMQAMVDIVLNHKAGGDEIERIKVVRVNAENRTQVISAPFEIDAFTKFTFPGRAKKYSDFEWNFMCFTGVDYADDLKENGIFRE
;
A
#
# COMPACT_ATOMS: atom_id res chain seq x y z
N LEU A 1 1.83 6.54 15.59
CA LEU A 1 2.26 7.77 14.92
C LEU A 1 1.06 8.63 14.61
N PRO A 2 1.12 9.97 14.80
CA PRO A 2 0.06 10.89 14.40
C PRO A 2 -0.23 10.81 12.89
N SER A 3 -1.47 11.15 12.50
CA SER A 3 -1.89 11.20 11.09
C SER A 3 -1.88 12.64 10.57
N ASP A 4 -0.89 13.44 10.99
CA ASP A 4 -0.76 14.88 10.72
C ASP A 4 0.07 15.19 9.47
N GLY A 5 0.66 14.18 8.82
CA GLY A 5 1.49 14.35 7.64
C GLY A 5 2.89 14.91 7.92
N ASN A 6 3.37 14.87 9.15
CA ASN A 6 4.61 15.55 9.53
C ASN A 6 5.83 14.63 9.70
N LEU A 7 5.69 13.31 9.59
CA LEU A 7 6.80 12.40 9.86
C LEU A 7 8.02 12.66 8.96
N TRP A 8 7.81 12.88 7.67
CA TRP A 8 8.92 13.15 6.74
C TRP A 8 9.68 14.43 7.11
N LYS A 9 8.95 15.48 7.50
CA LYS A 9 9.55 16.72 7.98
C LYS A 9 10.36 16.50 9.26
N GLN A 10 9.82 15.74 10.22
CA GLN A 10 10.51 15.41 11.47
C GLN A 10 11.80 14.62 11.19
N ILE A 11 11.77 13.62 10.31
CA ILE A 11 12.97 12.87 9.93
C ILE A 11 14.03 13.81 9.32
N LYS A 12 13.61 14.70 8.41
CA LYS A 12 14.50 15.69 7.80
C LYS A 12 15.18 16.58 8.85
N GLU A 13 14.43 17.07 9.82
CA GLU A 13 14.93 17.95 10.89
C GLU A 13 15.85 17.22 11.88
N GLU A 14 15.52 15.97 12.20
CA GLU A 14 16.22 15.15 13.19
C GLU A 14 17.41 14.36 12.63
N ALA A 15 17.62 14.34 11.32
CA ALA A 15 18.60 13.46 10.67
C ALA A 15 20.00 13.61 11.27
N GLN A 16 20.48 14.84 11.48
CA GLN A 16 21.82 15.06 12.06
C GLN A 16 21.89 14.60 13.52
N ARG A 17 20.86 14.87 14.32
CA ARG A 17 20.80 14.42 15.71
C ARG A 17 20.84 12.89 15.82
N LEU A 18 20.12 12.19 14.94
CA LEU A 18 20.13 10.74 14.89
C LEU A 18 21.52 10.19 14.52
N LYS A 19 22.19 10.84 13.57
CA LYS A 19 23.60 10.51 13.23
C LYS A 19 24.53 10.68 14.43
N ASP A 20 24.40 11.79 15.16
CA ASP A 20 25.26 12.10 16.31
C ASP A 20 25.02 11.10 17.46
N LEU A 21 23.83 10.52 17.57
CA LEU A 21 23.49 9.45 18.50
C LEU A 21 24.06 8.07 18.08
N GLY A 22 24.66 7.98 16.89
CA GLY A 22 25.34 6.77 16.41
C GLY A 22 24.51 5.88 15.49
N PHE A 23 23.31 6.32 15.04
CA PHE A 23 22.55 5.58 14.05
C PHE A 23 23.27 5.59 12.69
N SER A 24 23.25 4.46 12.00
CA SER A 24 23.84 4.29 10.67
C SER A 24 22.80 4.18 9.55
N THR A 25 21.57 3.84 9.91
CA THR A 25 20.47 3.60 8.98
C THR A 25 19.14 4.04 9.61
N ILE A 26 18.29 4.64 8.83
CA ILE A 26 16.91 4.99 9.20
C ILE A 26 15.95 4.14 8.36
N TRP A 27 15.07 3.42 9.01
CA TRP A 27 13.96 2.70 8.39
C TRP A 27 12.76 3.64 8.25
N PHE A 28 12.28 3.78 7.02
CA PHE A 28 11.10 4.56 6.65
C PHE A 28 9.90 3.62 6.53
N PRO A 29 8.77 3.91 7.18
CA PRO A 29 7.54 3.15 6.97
C PRO A 29 7.06 3.25 5.52
N PRO A 30 6.08 2.40 5.09
CA PRO A 30 5.61 2.37 3.71
C PRO A 30 5.15 3.76 3.24
N ALA A 31 5.78 4.27 2.19
CA ALA A 31 5.50 5.61 1.66
C ALA A 31 4.41 5.63 0.58
N CYS A 32 4.02 4.46 0.07
CA CYS A 32 3.01 4.36 -0.98
C CYS A 32 1.59 4.58 -0.44
N LYS A 33 0.69 5.11 -1.30
CA LYS A 33 -0.70 5.34 -0.94
C LYS A 33 -1.40 4.03 -0.56
N GLY A 34 -1.93 3.99 0.65
CA GLY A 34 -2.80 2.94 1.13
C GLY A 34 -4.28 3.29 0.98
N THR A 35 -5.16 2.30 1.17
CA THR A 35 -6.61 2.46 1.05
C THR A 35 -7.18 3.48 2.02
N GLY A 36 -6.61 3.61 3.22
CA GLY A 36 -6.99 4.61 4.22
C GLY A 36 -6.48 6.03 3.94
N GLY A 37 -5.86 6.28 2.79
CA GLY A 37 -5.39 7.61 2.38
C GLY A 37 -4.45 8.25 3.41
N GLY A 38 -4.77 9.47 3.86
CA GLY A 38 -3.97 10.22 4.84
C GLY A 38 -3.94 9.63 6.26
N TYR A 39 -4.68 8.56 6.52
CA TYR A 39 -4.70 7.85 7.81
C TYR A 39 -4.01 6.48 7.74
N SER A 40 -3.75 5.96 6.54
CA SER A 40 -3.14 4.65 6.32
C SER A 40 -1.69 4.61 6.75
N GLU A 41 -1.31 3.55 7.45
CA GLU A 41 0.10 3.24 7.75
C GLU A 41 0.87 2.69 6.55
N GLY A 42 0.18 2.46 5.41
CA GLY A 42 0.75 2.05 4.15
C GLY A 42 0.76 0.54 3.88
N TYR A 43 0.36 -0.29 4.87
CA TYR A 43 0.30 -1.74 4.69
C TYR A 43 -0.96 -2.22 3.96
N ASP A 44 -2.01 -1.41 3.89
CA ASP A 44 -3.19 -1.59 3.05
C ASP A 44 -2.95 -1.00 1.65
N ILE A 45 -1.88 -1.42 1.00
CA ILE A 45 -1.34 -0.83 -0.22
C ILE A 45 -2.38 -0.78 -1.36
N TYR A 46 -2.57 0.44 -1.89
CA TYR A 46 -3.41 0.70 -3.05
C TYR A 46 -2.57 0.97 -4.31
N ASP A 47 -1.70 1.97 -4.30
CA ASP A 47 -0.93 2.38 -5.47
C ASP A 47 0.56 2.51 -5.17
N LEU A 48 1.37 1.60 -5.74
CA LEU A 48 2.83 1.58 -5.61
C LEU A 48 3.52 2.80 -6.25
N TYR A 49 2.85 3.48 -7.19
CA TYR A 49 3.38 4.66 -7.88
C TYR A 49 2.93 5.99 -7.26
N ASP A 50 2.13 5.95 -6.19
CA ASP A 50 1.69 7.14 -5.47
C ASP A 50 2.37 7.24 -4.10
N LEU A 51 3.41 8.06 -4.03
CA LEU A 51 4.14 8.35 -2.79
C LEU A 51 3.57 9.57 -2.02
N GLY A 52 2.30 9.89 -2.19
CA GLY A 52 1.68 11.10 -1.65
C GLY A 52 1.74 12.27 -2.64
N GLU A 53 1.49 12.00 -3.92
CA GLU A 53 1.51 12.96 -5.02
C GLU A 53 0.13 13.18 -5.65
N PHE A 54 -0.72 12.14 -5.65
CA PHE A 54 -2.01 12.17 -6.34
C PHE A 54 -3.17 12.19 -5.35
N ASP A 55 -4.26 12.88 -5.73
CA ASP A 55 -5.51 12.83 -4.96
C ASP A 55 -6.18 11.47 -5.18
N GLN A 56 -5.86 10.53 -4.30
CA GLN A 56 -6.38 9.19 -4.29
C GLN A 56 -6.73 8.77 -2.86
N LYS A 57 -7.80 8.01 -2.70
CA LYS A 57 -8.29 7.56 -1.38
C LYS A 57 -8.54 8.73 -0.40
N GLY A 58 -9.02 9.86 -0.95
CA GLY A 58 -9.42 11.03 -0.16
C GLY A 58 -8.28 11.90 0.35
N SER A 59 -7.05 11.73 -0.17
CA SER A 59 -5.90 12.52 0.23
C SER A 59 -4.84 12.59 -0.86
N VAL A 60 -4.16 13.73 -0.96
CA VAL A 60 -2.93 13.83 -1.75
C VAL A 60 -1.76 13.24 -0.96
N ARG A 61 -1.50 13.74 0.25
CA ARG A 61 -0.44 13.21 1.11
C ARG A 61 -0.77 11.81 1.66
N THR A 62 0.25 11.07 2.05
CA THR A 62 0.08 9.90 2.93
C THR A 62 -0.04 10.34 4.40
N LYS A 63 -0.23 9.40 5.32
CA LYS A 63 -0.15 9.66 6.77
C LYS A 63 1.12 10.41 7.17
N TYR A 64 2.20 10.23 6.45
CA TYR A 64 3.54 10.67 6.79
C TYR A 64 3.98 11.95 6.07
N GLY A 65 3.32 12.31 4.99
CA GLY A 65 3.61 13.51 4.21
C GLY A 65 3.44 13.33 2.70
N THR A 66 3.92 14.32 1.95
CA THR A 66 3.92 14.31 0.48
C THR A 66 5.15 13.59 -0.09
N LYS A 67 5.10 13.24 -1.37
CA LYS A 67 6.24 12.69 -2.11
C LYS A 67 7.49 13.58 -2.01
N GLN A 68 7.31 14.89 -2.18
CA GLN A 68 8.44 15.82 -2.08
C GLN A 68 9.08 15.78 -0.70
N GLU A 69 8.29 15.82 0.36
CA GLU A 69 8.76 15.75 1.74
C GLU A 69 9.48 14.42 2.03
N HIS A 70 8.99 13.31 1.46
CA HIS A 70 9.65 12.01 1.55
C HIS A 70 11.04 12.02 0.90
N MET A 71 11.14 12.54 -0.32
CA MET A 71 12.42 12.66 -1.02
C MET A 71 13.40 13.56 -0.28
N GLU A 72 12.93 14.67 0.28
CA GLU A 72 13.74 15.60 1.09
C GLU A 72 14.23 14.94 2.39
N ALA A 73 13.41 14.10 3.03
CA ALA A 73 13.81 13.34 4.21
C ALA A 73 14.92 12.33 3.90
N ILE A 74 14.79 11.59 2.80
CA ILE A 74 15.83 10.65 2.33
C ILE A 74 17.14 11.39 2.04
N ASP A 75 17.07 12.52 1.33
CA ASP A 75 18.22 13.34 1.01
C ASP A 75 18.92 13.85 2.28
N ALA A 76 18.14 14.31 3.27
CA ALA A 76 18.69 14.74 4.56
C ALA A 76 19.41 13.61 5.30
N VAL A 77 18.85 12.39 5.31
CA VAL A 77 19.47 11.21 5.89
C VAL A 77 20.79 10.90 5.18
N HIS A 78 20.81 10.89 3.85
CA HIS A 78 22.01 10.64 3.05
C HIS A 78 23.10 11.68 3.28
N LYS A 79 22.76 12.98 3.42
CA LYS A 79 23.72 14.06 3.69
C LYS A 79 24.47 13.91 5.01
N THR A 80 23.92 13.20 5.98
CA THR A 80 24.61 12.85 7.23
C THR A 80 25.55 11.64 7.10
N GLY A 81 25.54 10.95 5.97
CA GLY A 81 26.26 9.69 5.75
C GLY A 81 25.52 8.46 6.29
N MET A 82 24.26 8.60 6.74
CA MET A 82 23.39 7.46 7.05
C MET A 82 22.75 6.88 5.79
N GLN A 83 22.27 5.65 5.90
CA GLN A 83 21.46 4.98 4.87
C GLN A 83 19.98 5.16 5.14
N ALA A 84 19.18 5.27 4.09
CA ALA A 84 17.73 5.18 4.15
C ALA A 84 17.28 3.79 3.67
N MET A 85 16.46 3.13 4.48
CA MET A 85 15.82 1.86 4.14
C MET A 85 14.31 2.12 4.07
N VAL A 86 13.69 1.86 2.93
CA VAL A 86 12.25 2.06 2.75
C VAL A 86 11.51 0.73 2.78
N ASP A 87 10.41 0.72 3.54
CA ASP A 87 9.49 -0.41 3.55
C ASP A 87 8.63 -0.40 2.28
N ILE A 88 8.57 -1.53 1.57
CA ILE A 88 7.75 -1.68 0.38
C ILE A 88 6.87 -2.92 0.47
N VAL A 89 5.58 -2.75 0.28
CA VAL A 89 4.59 -3.82 0.34
C VAL A 89 4.33 -4.36 -1.06
N LEU A 90 4.86 -5.55 -1.36
CA LEU A 90 4.72 -6.21 -2.66
C LEU A 90 3.87 -7.48 -2.61
N ASN A 91 3.43 -7.91 -1.42
CA ASN A 91 2.76 -9.19 -1.23
C ASN A 91 1.26 -9.15 -1.57
N HIS A 92 0.60 -8.02 -1.34
CA HIS A 92 -0.85 -7.88 -1.47
C HIS A 92 -1.24 -6.47 -1.88
N LYS A 93 -2.52 -6.29 -2.23
CA LYS A 93 -3.14 -4.99 -2.50
C LYS A 93 -4.50 -4.90 -1.82
N ALA A 94 -4.95 -3.69 -1.58
CA ALA A 94 -6.27 -3.38 -1.01
C ALA A 94 -6.91 -2.20 -1.74
N GLY A 95 -8.24 -2.09 -1.68
CA GLY A 95 -8.99 -0.95 -2.17
C GLY A 95 -9.12 -0.86 -3.69
N GLY A 96 -9.32 -1.97 -4.38
CA GLY A 96 -9.60 -1.99 -5.81
C GLY A 96 -10.69 -1.00 -6.22
N ASP A 97 -10.55 -0.39 -7.39
CA ASP A 97 -11.43 0.67 -7.88
C ASP A 97 -12.77 0.13 -8.38
N GLU A 98 -12.75 -1.08 -8.96
CA GLU A 98 -13.92 -1.71 -9.56
C GLU A 98 -14.03 -3.18 -9.17
N ILE A 99 -15.26 -3.69 -9.23
CA ILE A 99 -15.61 -5.09 -8.98
C ILE A 99 -15.43 -5.89 -10.27
N GLU A 100 -14.94 -7.12 -10.12
CA GLU A 100 -14.97 -8.17 -11.14
C GLU A 100 -15.70 -9.39 -10.62
N ARG A 101 -16.43 -10.09 -11.51
CA ARG A 101 -17.05 -11.39 -11.23
C ARG A 101 -16.01 -12.47 -11.47
N ILE A 102 -15.59 -13.17 -10.40
CA ILE A 102 -14.50 -14.15 -10.47
C ILE A 102 -14.94 -15.52 -9.95
N LYS A 103 -14.30 -16.56 -10.47
CA LYS A 103 -14.55 -17.94 -10.04
C LYS A 103 -13.52 -18.38 -9.02
N VAL A 104 -13.98 -18.84 -7.87
CA VAL A 104 -13.13 -19.17 -6.73
C VAL A 104 -13.52 -20.47 -6.06
N VAL A 105 -12.66 -20.97 -5.19
CA VAL A 105 -12.94 -21.99 -4.19
C VAL A 105 -12.64 -21.45 -2.80
N ARG A 106 -13.36 -21.91 -1.79
CA ARG A 106 -12.97 -21.68 -0.39
C ARG A 106 -11.85 -22.60 -0.01
N VAL A 107 -10.89 -22.11 0.76
CA VAL A 107 -9.82 -22.89 1.33
C VAL A 107 -9.84 -22.82 2.87
N ASN A 108 -9.24 -23.81 3.49
CA ASN A 108 -9.12 -23.85 4.95
C ASN A 108 -8.20 -22.72 5.44
N ALA A 109 -8.61 -21.99 6.48
CA ALA A 109 -7.85 -20.86 7.02
C ALA A 109 -6.48 -21.25 7.58
N GLU A 110 -6.37 -22.45 8.17
CA GLU A 110 -5.13 -22.97 8.76
C GLU A 110 -4.25 -23.72 7.74
N ASN A 111 -4.87 -24.22 6.68
CA ASN A 111 -4.17 -24.89 5.58
C ASN A 111 -4.73 -24.44 4.24
N ARG A 112 -4.19 -23.38 3.70
CA ARG A 112 -4.65 -22.75 2.45
C ARG A 112 -4.46 -23.62 1.19
N THR A 113 -3.80 -24.76 1.28
CA THR A 113 -3.72 -25.74 0.21
C THR A 113 -4.96 -26.65 0.16
N GLN A 114 -5.72 -26.73 1.25
CA GLN A 114 -6.91 -27.57 1.37
C GLN A 114 -8.15 -26.82 0.88
N VAL A 115 -8.71 -27.26 -0.24
CA VAL A 115 -10.00 -26.78 -0.76
C VAL A 115 -11.14 -27.38 0.04
N ILE A 116 -12.08 -26.53 0.47
CA ILE A 116 -13.23 -26.91 1.31
C ILE A 116 -14.60 -26.63 0.68
N SER A 117 -14.63 -26.16 -0.58
CA SER A 117 -15.88 -25.97 -1.33
C SER A 117 -15.74 -26.43 -2.79
N ALA A 118 -16.88 -26.66 -3.45
CA ALA A 118 -16.94 -26.66 -4.91
C ALA A 118 -16.64 -25.25 -5.45
N PRO A 119 -16.21 -25.11 -6.72
CA PRO A 119 -16.05 -23.80 -7.35
C PRO A 119 -17.38 -23.05 -7.42
N PHE A 120 -17.33 -21.73 -7.16
CA PHE A 120 -18.46 -20.81 -7.26
C PHE A 120 -17.97 -19.42 -7.66
N GLU A 121 -18.88 -18.52 -7.98
CA GLU A 121 -18.54 -17.15 -8.39
C GLU A 121 -18.84 -16.17 -7.28
N ILE A 122 -17.98 -15.14 -7.17
CA ILE A 122 -18.14 -14.02 -6.26
C ILE A 122 -17.84 -12.70 -6.97
N ASP A 123 -18.33 -11.60 -6.40
CA ASP A 123 -17.92 -10.26 -6.77
C ASP A 123 -16.77 -9.80 -5.87
N ALA A 124 -15.64 -9.41 -6.45
CA ALA A 124 -14.44 -9.01 -5.73
C ALA A 124 -13.81 -7.73 -6.28
N PHE A 125 -13.21 -6.91 -5.40
CA PHE A 125 -12.51 -5.69 -5.77
C PHE A 125 -11.08 -5.99 -6.26
N THR A 126 -10.95 -6.49 -7.47
CA THR A 126 -9.68 -6.91 -8.07
C THR A 126 -9.19 -5.97 -9.17
N LYS A 127 -10.02 -5.04 -9.64
CA LYS A 127 -9.62 -4.12 -10.70
C LYS A 127 -9.10 -2.79 -10.12
N PHE A 128 -7.86 -2.45 -10.49
CA PHE A 128 -7.17 -1.24 -10.08
C PHE A 128 -6.83 -0.42 -11.33
N THR A 129 -7.48 0.72 -11.49
CA THR A 129 -7.34 1.62 -12.65
C THR A 129 -6.62 2.92 -12.31
N PHE A 130 -6.48 3.23 -11.01
CA PHE A 130 -5.79 4.41 -10.49
C PHE A 130 -6.22 5.72 -11.16
N PRO A 131 -7.52 6.07 -11.11
CA PRO A 131 -8.04 7.20 -11.87
C PRO A 131 -7.42 8.53 -11.45
N GLY A 132 -7.12 8.72 -10.17
CA GLY A 132 -6.48 9.94 -9.65
C GLY A 132 -5.04 10.14 -10.13
N ARG A 133 -4.33 9.06 -10.48
CA ARG A 133 -2.98 9.11 -11.05
C ARG A 133 -2.98 9.33 -12.56
N ALA A 134 -4.08 9.05 -13.26
CA ALA A 134 -4.26 9.29 -14.69
C ALA A 134 -3.12 8.74 -15.55
N LYS A 135 -2.70 7.50 -15.28
CA LYS A 135 -1.64 6.76 -16.00
C LYS A 135 -0.23 7.36 -15.90
N LYS A 136 -0.02 8.39 -15.07
CA LYS A 136 1.33 8.92 -14.83
C LYS A 136 2.20 7.82 -14.21
N TYR A 137 3.43 7.66 -14.68
CA TYR A 137 4.44 6.66 -14.34
C TYR A 137 4.17 5.23 -14.83
N SER A 138 2.90 4.82 -14.99
CA SER A 138 2.52 3.50 -15.52
C SER A 138 1.08 3.53 -16.01
N ASP A 139 0.82 2.92 -17.15
CA ASP A 139 -0.52 2.69 -17.71
C ASP A 139 -1.08 1.30 -17.37
N PHE A 140 -0.30 0.50 -16.61
CA PHE A 140 -0.71 -0.84 -16.22
C PHE A 140 -1.89 -0.78 -15.23
N GLU A 141 -2.95 -1.50 -15.56
CA GLU A 141 -4.13 -1.73 -14.73
C GLU A 141 -4.12 -3.16 -14.21
N TRP A 142 -4.45 -3.33 -12.94
CA TRP A 142 -4.54 -4.66 -12.34
C TRP A 142 -5.96 -5.21 -12.53
N ASN A 143 -6.06 -6.50 -12.70
CA ASN A 143 -7.31 -7.25 -12.73
C ASN A 143 -7.15 -8.56 -11.93
N PHE A 144 -8.21 -9.37 -11.85
CA PHE A 144 -8.19 -10.61 -11.07
C PHE A 144 -7.01 -11.53 -11.42
N MET A 145 -6.58 -11.59 -12.68
CA MET A 145 -5.44 -12.43 -13.11
C MET A 145 -4.10 -12.04 -12.47
N CYS A 146 -4.02 -10.91 -11.79
CA CYS A 146 -2.84 -10.47 -11.05
C CYS A 146 -2.77 -11.02 -9.62
N PHE A 147 -3.80 -11.74 -9.17
CA PHE A 147 -3.95 -12.22 -7.81
C PHE A 147 -4.11 -13.74 -7.78
N THR A 148 -3.82 -14.35 -6.65
CA THR A 148 -4.02 -15.78 -6.41
C THR A 148 -5.25 -16.06 -5.54
N GLY A 149 -5.90 -15.00 -5.08
CA GLY A 149 -7.11 -15.07 -4.28
C GLY A 149 -7.43 -13.74 -3.60
N VAL A 150 -8.60 -13.71 -2.98
CA VAL A 150 -9.14 -12.54 -2.28
C VAL A 150 -9.66 -12.94 -0.90
N ASP A 151 -9.78 -11.97 0.00
CA ASP A 151 -10.24 -12.16 1.38
C ASP A 151 -11.66 -11.62 1.63
N TYR A 152 -12.30 -11.04 0.62
CA TYR A 152 -13.65 -10.48 0.72
C TYR A 152 -14.47 -10.74 -0.53
N ALA A 153 -15.70 -11.24 -0.34
CA ALA A 153 -16.73 -11.38 -1.38
C ALA A 153 -17.80 -10.31 -1.21
N ASP A 154 -17.89 -9.38 -2.16
CA ASP A 154 -18.77 -8.22 -2.01
C ASP A 154 -20.25 -8.57 -2.14
N ASP A 155 -20.61 -9.45 -3.06
CA ASP A 155 -22.00 -9.92 -3.22
C ASP A 155 -22.50 -10.72 -2.01
N LEU A 156 -21.62 -11.44 -1.34
CA LEU A 156 -21.95 -12.20 -0.12
C LEU A 156 -21.81 -11.39 1.17
N LYS A 157 -21.16 -10.21 1.11
CA LYS A 157 -20.75 -9.39 2.26
C LYS A 157 -19.99 -10.20 3.31
N GLU A 158 -19.09 -11.02 2.84
CA GLU A 158 -18.38 -12.03 3.64
C GLU A 158 -16.87 -11.90 3.52
N ASN A 159 -16.19 -11.95 4.68
CA ASN A 159 -14.76 -12.18 4.75
C ASN A 159 -14.48 -13.68 4.70
N GLY A 160 -13.42 -14.06 3.99
CA GLY A 160 -13.03 -15.46 3.85
C GLY A 160 -11.68 -15.58 3.16
N ILE A 161 -11.30 -16.79 2.81
CA ILE A 161 -10.11 -17.04 1.99
C ILE A 161 -10.60 -17.72 0.70
N PHE A 162 -10.69 -16.92 -0.34
CA PHE A 162 -11.17 -17.31 -1.66
C PHE A 162 -9.97 -17.41 -2.59
N ARG A 163 -9.65 -18.61 -3.07
CA ARG A 163 -8.56 -18.87 -4.02
C ARG A 163 -9.12 -18.95 -5.44
N GLU A 164 -8.50 -18.25 -6.37
CA GLU A 164 -8.77 -18.32 -7.81
C GLU A 164 -8.20 -19.60 -8.46
#